data_5311b3c639da69a96820c50bb5827579
#
_entry.id   5311b3c639da69a96820c50bb5827579
#
_cell.length_a   1.000
_cell.length_b   1.000
_cell.length_c   1.000
_cell.angle_alpha   90.00
_cell.angle_beta   90.00
_cell.angle_gamma   90.00
#
_symmetry.space_group_name_H-M   'P 1'
#
loop_
_entity.id
_entity.type
_entity.pdbx_description
1 polymer ?
#
loop_
_entity_poly.entity_id
_entity_poly.type
_entity_poly.pdbx_seq_one_letter_code
_entity_poly.pdbx_strand_id
1 'polypeptide(L)'
;MENSVLGQLFDLVAAFDKVGLRPIICGGLGIHLSLHGRRKELSSRTTNDIDLMLTNQQVLDSATRKTIAEIITGDLDYGVCKDGRYFMFEKGQQKLDILTQPVDGVEIDGFRAKLVKSRLHAYVTPEAVFIEEDLRKISLSELFPDNDGAKGLTVDVPSPTNLLILKLFAFNDRDSGSRQDGDKAHAHAFDIYIIVASANLGDYREGAEFLVRHGNSDIIQKARSIVKDKFSSADSAGWLRVLETSSFFPNLNIQQRRQKLIEAKARLVRWFS
;
A
#
# COMPACT_ATOMS: atom_id res chain seq x y z
N MET A 1 -10.83 9.55 -19.00
CA MET A 1 -9.81 8.83 -18.21
C MET A 1 -9.00 9.76 -17.32
N GLU A 2 -8.86 11.04 -17.68
CA GLU A 2 -7.93 11.99 -17.02
C GLU A 2 -8.13 12.26 -15.52
N ASN A 3 -9.29 11.99 -14.95
CA ASN A 3 -9.57 12.27 -13.53
C ASN A 3 -9.70 11.02 -12.64
N SER A 4 -9.37 9.83 -13.13
CA SER A 4 -9.40 8.61 -12.33
C SER A 4 -8.01 8.30 -11.75
N VAL A 5 -7.93 7.64 -10.59
CA VAL A 5 -6.65 7.20 -10.01
C VAL A 5 -5.86 6.29 -10.95
N LEU A 6 -6.55 5.50 -11.78
CA LEU A 6 -5.89 4.66 -12.79
C LEU A 6 -5.30 5.51 -13.93
N GLY A 7 -5.97 6.59 -14.35
CA GLY A 7 -5.39 7.54 -15.32
C GLY A 7 -4.12 8.18 -14.79
N GLN A 8 -4.12 8.61 -13.52
CA GLN A 8 -2.92 9.14 -12.85
C GLN A 8 -1.79 8.11 -12.74
N LEU A 9 -2.14 6.84 -12.44
CA LEU A 9 -1.16 5.76 -12.43
C LEU A 9 -0.51 5.58 -13.80
N PHE A 10 -1.31 5.62 -14.86
CA PHE A 10 -0.81 5.53 -16.23
C PHE A 10 0.19 6.65 -16.53
N ASP A 11 -0.18 7.91 -16.25
CA ASP A 11 0.68 9.08 -16.49
C ASP A 11 1.98 8.99 -15.69
N LEU A 12 1.89 8.58 -14.41
CA LEU A 12 3.04 8.37 -13.52
C LEU A 12 3.99 7.31 -14.10
N VAL A 13 3.48 6.13 -14.43
CA VAL A 13 4.29 5.03 -14.97
C VAL A 13 4.94 5.42 -16.29
N ALA A 14 4.17 6.06 -17.20
CA ALA A 14 4.71 6.51 -18.48
C ALA A 14 5.81 7.57 -18.32
N ALA A 15 5.69 8.49 -17.35
CA ALA A 15 6.72 9.47 -17.08
C ALA A 15 7.99 8.86 -16.47
N PHE A 16 7.84 7.91 -15.57
CA PHE A 16 8.96 7.18 -14.97
C PHE A 16 9.70 6.30 -15.98
N ASP A 17 8.96 5.61 -16.86
CA ASP A 17 9.53 4.74 -17.89
C ASP A 17 10.43 5.49 -18.87
N LYS A 18 10.08 6.74 -19.23
CA LYS A 18 10.91 7.61 -20.10
C LYS A 18 12.32 7.83 -19.58
N VAL A 19 12.53 7.73 -18.28
CA VAL A 19 13.83 7.90 -17.62
C VAL A 19 14.41 6.58 -17.09
N GLY A 20 13.81 5.45 -17.48
CA GLY A 20 14.27 4.12 -17.09
C GLY A 20 14.00 3.77 -15.62
N LEU A 21 13.09 4.49 -14.96
CA LEU A 21 12.67 4.21 -13.58
C LEU A 21 11.37 3.40 -13.56
N ARG A 22 11.21 2.58 -12.54
CA ARG A 22 9.97 1.84 -12.30
C ARG A 22 9.43 2.20 -10.93
N PRO A 23 8.18 2.69 -10.85
CA PRO A 23 7.56 3.02 -9.57
C PRO A 23 7.12 1.76 -8.82
N ILE A 24 7.24 1.77 -7.49
CA ILE A 24 6.61 0.79 -6.60
C ILE A 24 5.36 1.43 -6.00
N ILE A 25 4.19 0.86 -6.29
CA ILE A 25 2.91 1.39 -5.83
C ILE A 25 2.41 0.59 -4.64
N CYS A 26 2.23 1.28 -3.53
CA CYS A 26 1.75 0.75 -2.26
C CYS A 26 0.29 1.15 -1.97
N GLY A 27 -0.10 1.10 -0.72
CA GLY A 27 -1.37 1.63 -0.24
C GLY A 27 -2.61 0.90 -0.76
N GLY A 28 -3.71 1.63 -0.88
CA GLY A 28 -4.97 1.10 -1.39
C GLY A 28 -4.91 0.74 -2.86
N LEU A 29 -4.24 1.56 -3.66
CA LEU A 29 -4.03 1.29 -5.09
C LEU A 29 -3.13 0.07 -5.29
N GLY A 30 -2.06 -0.08 -4.51
CA GLY A 30 -1.19 -1.26 -4.55
C GLY A 30 -1.96 -2.56 -4.27
N ILE A 31 -2.89 -2.55 -3.31
CA ILE A 31 -3.77 -3.70 -3.04
C ILE A 31 -4.67 -3.98 -4.25
N HIS A 32 -5.29 -2.94 -4.82
CA HIS A 32 -6.14 -3.09 -5.99
C HIS A 32 -5.37 -3.73 -7.16
N LEU A 33 -4.17 -3.27 -7.43
CA LEU A 33 -3.31 -3.79 -8.50
C LEU A 33 -2.85 -5.23 -8.21
N SER A 34 -2.38 -5.51 -6.99
CA SER A 34 -1.90 -6.84 -6.59
C SER A 34 -2.99 -7.92 -6.67
N LEU A 35 -4.26 -7.53 -6.52
CA LEU A 35 -5.41 -8.41 -6.53
C LEU A 35 -6.26 -8.30 -7.81
N HIS A 36 -5.77 -7.55 -8.82
CA HIS A 36 -6.46 -7.37 -10.09
C HIS A 36 -6.87 -8.72 -10.71
N GLY A 37 -8.09 -8.81 -11.20
CA GLY A 37 -8.65 -10.03 -11.81
C GLY A 37 -9.06 -11.14 -10.83
N ARG A 38 -8.82 -11.00 -9.50
CA ARG A 38 -9.01 -12.10 -8.55
C ARG A 38 -10.42 -12.27 -7.99
N ARG A 39 -11.14 -11.20 -7.64
CA ARG A 39 -12.52 -11.30 -7.13
C ARG A 39 -13.35 -10.09 -7.55
N LYS A 40 -14.45 -10.37 -8.28
CA LYS A 40 -15.43 -9.35 -8.66
C LYS A 40 -16.43 -8.99 -7.55
N GLU A 41 -16.54 -9.82 -6.49
CA GLU A 41 -17.56 -9.68 -5.45
C GLU A 41 -17.23 -8.62 -4.37
N LEU A 42 -15.96 -8.28 -4.23
CA LEU A 42 -15.50 -7.27 -3.30
C LEU A 42 -15.02 -6.07 -4.10
N SER A 43 -15.79 -5.00 -4.11
CA SER A 43 -15.27 -3.73 -4.61
C SER A 43 -14.13 -3.30 -3.70
N SER A 44 -12.94 -3.14 -4.26
CA SER A 44 -11.88 -2.43 -3.57
C SER A 44 -12.39 -1.03 -3.23
N ARG A 45 -12.00 -0.54 -2.05
CA ARG A 45 -12.28 0.84 -1.67
C ARG A 45 -11.75 1.78 -2.76
N THR A 46 -12.58 2.74 -3.18
CA THR A 46 -12.11 3.80 -4.06
C THR A 46 -11.03 4.59 -3.32
N THR A 47 -9.83 4.66 -3.88
CA THR A 47 -8.75 5.52 -3.39
C THR A 47 -8.48 6.59 -4.44
N ASN A 48 -8.21 7.81 -4.00
CA ASN A 48 -7.76 8.91 -4.85
C ASN A 48 -6.28 9.20 -4.64
N ASP A 49 -5.63 8.41 -3.81
CA ASP A 49 -4.26 8.61 -3.37
C ASP A 49 -3.36 7.54 -4.02
N ILE A 50 -2.21 7.96 -4.52
CA ILE A 50 -1.12 7.07 -4.96
C ILE A 50 -0.04 7.12 -3.88
N ASP A 51 0.26 5.97 -3.29
CA ASP A 51 1.38 5.80 -2.37
C ASP A 51 2.59 5.27 -3.17
N LEU A 52 3.53 6.16 -3.49
CA LEU A 52 4.76 5.83 -4.22
C LEU A 52 5.89 5.52 -3.24
N MET A 53 6.38 4.30 -3.24
CA MET A 53 7.52 3.87 -2.43
C MET A 53 8.83 4.05 -3.21
N LEU A 54 9.77 4.79 -2.63
CA LEU A 54 11.13 4.91 -3.14
C LEU A 54 11.98 3.73 -2.65
N THR A 55 12.77 3.15 -3.56
CA THR A 55 13.78 2.15 -3.20
C THR A 55 14.94 2.78 -2.44
N ASN A 56 15.73 1.96 -1.72
CA ASN A 56 16.94 2.43 -1.07
C ASN A 56 17.89 3.14 -2.04
N GLN A 57 18.07 2.59 -3.24
CA GLN A 57 18.91 3.19 -4.26
C GLN A 57 18.39 4.56 -4.69
N GLN A 58 17.08 4.70 -4.92
CA GLN A 58 16.47 5.98 -5.30
C GLN A 58 16.59 7.02 -4.18
N VAL A 59 16.54 6.60 -2.92
CA VAL A 59 16.72 7.49 -1.76
C VAL A 59 18.17 7.96 -1.64
N LEU A 60 19.15 7.11 -1.90
CA LEU A 60 20.57 7.44 -1.75
C LEU A 60 21.13 8.24 -2.94
N ASP A 61 20.63 8.00 -4.16
CA ASP A 61 21.10 8.69 -5.35
C ASP A 61 20.43 10.07 -5.53
N SER A 62 21.23 11.13 -5.40
CA SER A 62 20.74 12.51 -5.52
C SER A 62 20.29 12.89 -6.94
N ALA A 63 20.86 12.29 -7.97
CA ALA A 63 20.47 12.56 -9.35
C ALA A 63 19.08 11.96 -9.61
N THR A 64 18.86 10.71 -9.22
CA THR A 64 17.55 10.05 -9.33
C THR A 64 16.48 10.81 -8.55
N ARG A 65 16.77 11.26 -7.32
CA ARG A 65 15.80 12.07 -6.55
C ARG A 65 15.41 13.37 -7.26
N LYS A 66 16.38 14.04 -7.86
CA LYS A 66 16.13 15.27 -8.63
C LYS A 66 15.23 14.96 -9.82
N THR A 67 15.52 13.90 -10.58
CA THR A 67 14.69 13.45 -11.70
C THR A 67 13.27 13.12 -11.26
N ILE A 68 13.10 12.38 -10.16
CA ILE A 68 11.76 12.05 -9.62
C ILE A 68 11.00 13.35 -9.24
N ALA A 69 11.67 14.30 -8.57
CA ALA A 69 11.05 15.58 -8.22
C ALA A 69 10.60 16.38 -9.45
N GLU A 70 11.42 16.40 -10.50
CA GLU A 70 11.12 17.08 -11.78
C GLU A 70 9.95 16.42 -12.51
N ILE A 71 9.88 15.09 -12.53
CA ILE A 71 8.72 14.35 -13.07
C ILE A 71 7.45 14.75 -12.30
N ILE A 72 7.48 14.67 -10.97
CA ILE A 72 6.28 14.92 -10.14
C ILE A 72 5.80 16.36 -10.32
N THR A 73 6.70 17.35 -10.22
CA THR A 73 6.31 18.76 -10.19
C THR A 73 6.31 19.44 -11.56
N GLY A 74 7.03 18.89 -12.53
CA GLY A 74 7.12 19.42 -13.90
C GLY A 74 6.21 18.64 -14.85
N ASP A 75 6.53 17.38 -15.14
CA ASP A 75 5.82 16.61 -16.16
C ASP A 75 4.38 16.27 -15.75
N LEU A 76 4.17 15.96 -14.47
CA LEU A 76 2.86 15.55 -13.93
C LEU A 76 2.09 16.72 -13.30
N ASP A 77 2.73 17.88 -13.11
CA ASP A 77 2.13 19.11 -12.59
C ASP A 77 1.47 18.95 -11.19
N TYR A 78 2.12 18.18 -10.31
CA TYR A 78 1.72 18.11 -8.91
C TYR A 78 2.36 19.25 -8.10
N GLY A 79 1.55 19.94 -7.31
CA GLY A 79 2.01 20.91 -6.33
C GLY A 79 2.37 20.26 -5.00
N VAL A 80 3.29 20.88 -4.25
CA VAL A 80 3.54 20.48 -2.85
C VAL A 80 2.35 20.88 -1.99
N CYS A 81 1.88 20.02 -1.09
CA CYS A 81 0.80 20.35 -0.15
C CYS A 81 1.13 21.60 0.68
N LYS A 82 0.08 22.35 1.07
CA LYS A 82 0.18 23.68 1.71
C LYS A 82 1.04 23.74 2.97
N ASP A 83 1.21 22.62 3.68
CA ASP A 83 2.06 22.53 4.87
C ASP A 83 3.55 22.34 4.57
N GLY A 84 3.96 22.41 3.30
CA GLY A 84 5.36 22.37 2.86
C GLY A 84 6.04 21.02 3.05
N ARG A 85 5.27 19.95 3.21
CA ARG A 85 5.81 18.60 3.38
C ARG A 85 6.16 17.99 2.03
N TYR A 86 7.36 18.19 1.54
CA TYR A 86 7.86 17.69 0.25
C TYR A 86 7.81 16.15 0.06
N PHE A 87 6.96 15.45 0.78
CA PHE A 87 6.59 14.06 0.58
C PHE A 87 5.07 13.87 0.35
N MET A 88 4.30 14.95 0.34
CA MET A 88 2.88 14.95 0.02
C MET A 88 2.65 15.97 -1.10
N PHE A 89 2.12 15.50 -2.21
CA PHE A 89 1.86 16.28 -3.40
C PHE A 89 0.39 16.20 -3.77
N GLU A 90 -0.16 17.28 -4.36
CA GLU A 90 -1.56 17.35 -4.75
C GLU A 90 -1.74 17.99 -6.12
N LYS A 91 -2.73 17.49 -6.88
CA LYS A 91 -3.20 18.05 -8.13
C LYS A 91 -4.73 17.98 -8.17
N GLY A 92 -5.40 19.09 -7.83
CA GLY A 92 -6.85 19.10 -7.61
C GLY A 92 -7.25 18.21 -6.44
N GLN A 93 -8.02 17.14 -6.68
CA GLN A 93 -8.40 16.15 -5.66
C GLN A 93 -7.47 14.94 -5.58
N GLN A 94 -6.48 14.89 -6.46
CA GLN A 94 -5.53 13.80 -6.56
C GLN A 94 -4.41 14.01 -5.56
N LYS A 95 -3.95 12.93 -4.93
CA LYS A 95 -2.84 12.95 -3.98
C LYS A 95 -1.78 11.95 -4.37
N LEU A 96 -0.53 12.34 -4.15
CA LEU A 96 0.64 11.49 -4.33
C LEU A 96 1.49 11.61 -3.07
N ASP A 97 1.60 10.52 -2.33
CA ASP A 97 2.42 10.42 -1.13
C ASP A 97 3.71 9.66 -1.45
N ILE A 98 4.85 10.23 -1.05
CA ILE A 98 6.16 9.63 -1.24
C ILE A 98 6.58 8.93 0.05
N LEU A 99 6.78 7.64 -0.04
CA LEU A 99 7.14 6.78 1.07
C LEU A 99 8.57 6.25 0.89
N THR A 100 9.20 5.82 1.98
CA THR A 100 10.44 5.05 1.98
C THR A 100 10.51 4.13 3.19
N GLN A 101 11.25 3.05 3.07
CA GLN A 101 11.73 2.30 4.24
C GLN A 101 12.82 3.09 4.97
N PRO A 102 13.21 2.74 6.20
CA PRO A 102 14.39 3.28 6.84
C PRO A 102 15.63 3.03 5.98
N VAL A 103 16.44 4.05 5.77
CA VAL A 103 17.66 3.98 4.95
C VAL A 103 18.83 4.48 5.78
N ASP A 104 19.90 3.68 5.87
CA ASP A 104 21.10 4.03 6.62
C ASP A 104 21.75 5.30 6.07
N GLY A 105 22.17 6.19 6.96
CA GLY A 105 22.80 7.46 6.61
C GLY A 105 21.86 8.57 6.17
N VAL A 106 20.55 8.34 6.17
CA VAL A 106 19.53 9.37 5.89
C VAL A 106 19.04 9.97 7.21
N GLU A 107 19.11 11.31 7.34
CA GLU A 107 18.57 12.02 8.51
C GLU A 107 17.04 11.88 8.54
N ILE A 108 16.50 11.45 9.68
CA ILE A 108 15.06 11.33 9.91
C ILE A 108 14.64 12.39 10.93
N ASP A 109 13.67 13.23 10.58
CA ASP A 109 13.02 14.21 11.42
C ASP A 109 11.56 13.80 11.68
N GLY A 110 11.31 13.21 12.83
CA GLY A 110 10.05 12.53 13.11
C GLY A 110 9.81 11.35 12.14
N PHE A 111 8.88 11.49 11.23
CA PHE A 111 8.60 10.49 10.19
C PHE A 111 9.08 10.92 8.79
N ARG A 112 9.86 11.98 8.69
CA ARG A 112 10.32 12.51 7.42
C ARG A 112 11.80 12.20 7.20
N ALA A 113 12.10 11.46 6.13
CA ALA A 113 13.45 11.36 5.61
C ALA A 113 13.82 12.68 4.92
N LYS A 114 14.80 13.39 5.46
CA LYS A 114 15.32 14.62 4.85
C LYS A 114 16.28 14.26 3.73
N LEU A 115 15.79 14.28 2.50
CA LEU A 115 16.60 14.01 1.32
C LEU A 115 17.28 15.31 0.90
N VAL A 116 18.52 15.47 1.34
CA VAL A 116 19.30 16.71 1.16
C VAL A 116 19.49 17.04 -0.31
N LYS A 117 19.41 18.34 -0.65
CA LYS A 117 19.58 18.92 -2.00
C LYS A 117 18.47 18.57 -3.00
N SER A 118 17.33 18.06 -2.57
CA SER A 118 16.17 17.88 -3.45
C SER A 118 14.92 18.49 -2.80
N ARG A 119 13.98 18.95 -3.64
CA ARG A 119 12.62 19.31 -3.21
C ARG A 119 11.75 18.05 -3.14
N LEU A 120 12.33 16.93 -2.77
CA LEU A 120 11.68 15.64 -2.57
C LEU A 120 12.13 15.12 -1.21
N HIS A 121 11.19 14.87 -0.34
CA HIS A 121 11.38 14.12 0.89
C HIS A 121 10.57 12.83 0.80
N ALA A 122 10.66 11.97 1.80
CA ALA A 122 9.84 10.79 1.89
C ALA A 122 9.34 10.60 3.32
N TYR A 123 8.14 10.06 3.46
CA TYR A 123 7.63 9.59 4.73
C TYR A 123 8.25 8.23 5.05
N VAL A 124 8.92 8.12 6.19
CA VAL A 124 9.56 6.86 6.60
C VAL A 124 8.52 5.90 7.15
N THR A 125 8.47 4.72 6.57
CA THR A 125 7.59 3.61 6.94
C THR A 125 8.46 2.48 7.50
N PRO A 126 8.66 2.40 8.84
CA PRO A 126 9.59 1.44 9.45
C PRO A 126 9.26 -0.02 9.14
N GLU A 127 7.99 -0.35 8.98
CA GLU A 127 7.51 -1.69 8.64
C GLU A 127 7.74 -2.09 7.18
N ALA A 128 8.22 -1.17 6.33
CA ALA A 128 8.48 -1.40 4.91
C ALA A 128 9.88 -1.98 4.61
N VAL A 129 10.63 -2.43 5.62
CA VAL A 129 12.04 -2.88 5.46
C VAL A 129 12.22 -4.03 4.47
N PHE A 130 11.17 -4.79 4.15
CA PHE A 130 11.19 -5.88 3.19
C PHE A 130 10.45 -5.54 1.90
N ILE A 131 10.10 -4.27 1.68
CA ILE A 131 9.17 -3.87 0.61
C ILE A 131 9.69 -4.15 -0.79
N GLU A 132 11.00 -4.16 -0.98
CA GLU A 132 11.65 -4.43 -2.25
C GLU A 132 11.75 -5.93 -2.56
N GLU A 133 11.43 -6.81 -1.58
CA GLU A 133 11.41 -8.25 -1.78
C GLU A 133 10.08 -8.73 -2.35
N ASP A 134 10.15 -9.73 -3.20
CA ASP A 134 8.98 -10.40 -3.78
C ASP A 134 8.00 -9.43 -4.50
N LEU A 135 8.55 -8.40 -5.17
CA LEU A 135 7.76 -7.46 -5.96
C LEU A 135 7.07 -8.18 -7.13
N ARG A 136 5.81 -7.82 -7.35
CA ARG A 136 5.02 -8.29 -8.49
C ARG A 136 4.98 -7.22 -9.56
N LYS A 137 5.30 -7.64 -10.78
CA LYS A 137 5.24 -6.78 -11.95
C LYS A 137 3.85 -6.87 -12.58
N ILE A 138 3.15 -5.74 -12.64
CA ILE A 138 1.83 -5.63 -13.24
C ILE A 138 1.97 -4.90 -14.58
N SER A 139 1.47 -5.50 -15.65
CA SER A 139 1.43 -4.86 -16.96
C SER A 139 0.28 -3.85 -17.04
N LEU A 140 0.58 -2.62 -17.50
CA LEU A 140 -0.48 -1.64 -17.71
C LEU A 140 -1.43 -2.02 -18.85
N SER A 141 -1.01 -2.84 -19.82
CA SER A 141 -1.89 -3.33 -20.87
C SER A 141 -3.02 -4.23 -20.34
N GLU A 142 -2.86 -4.86 -19.17
CA GLU A 142 -3.94 -5.62 -18.51
C GLU A 142 -4.99 -4.68 -17.90
N LEU A 143 -4.59 -3.49 -17.46
CA LEU A 143 -5.46 -2.47 -16.87
C LEU A 143 -6.12 -1.59 -17.93
N PHE A 144 -5.46 -1.40 -19.07
CA PHE A 144 -5.86 -0.52 -20.16
C PHE A 144 -5.76 -1.25 -21.50
N PRO A 145 -6.62 -2.28 -21.73
CA PRO A 145 -6.50 -3.14 -22.92
C PRO A 145 -6.72 -2.38 -24.25
N ASP A 146 -7.48 -1.30 -24.21
CA ASP A 146 -7.79 -0.48 -25.38
C ASP A 146 -6.83 0.70 -25.60
N ASN A 147 -5.74 0.78 -24.79
CA ASN A 147 -4.75 1.85 -24.87
C ASN A 147 -3.41 1.32 -25.37
N ASP A 148 -3.09 1.58 -26.65
CA ASP A 148 -1.79 1.16 -27.23
C ASP A 148 -0.58 1.75 -26.48
N GLY A 149 -0.71 2.92 -25.87
CA GLY A 149 0.34 3.53 -25.05
C GLY A 149 0.66 2.75 -23.76
N ALA A 150 -0.20 1.82 -23.35
CA ALA A 150 0.05 0.97 -22.19
C ALA A 150 0.96 -0.23 -22.48
N LYS A 151 1.21 -0.52 -23.78
CA LYS A 151 2.04 -1.65 -24.19
C LYS A 151 3.48 -1.47 -23.72
N GLY A 152 4.00 -2.49 -23.04
CA GLY A 152 5.35 -2.50 -22.51
C GLY A 152 5.52 -1.77 -21.16
N LEU A 153 4.58 -0.91 -20.76
CA LEU A 153 4.62 -0.25 -19.46
C LEU A 153 4.29 -1.24 -18.34
N THR A 154 5.08 -1.18 -17.27
CA THR A 154 4.88 -2.02 -16.09
C THR A 154 5.07 -1.22 -14.81
N VAL A 155 4.38 -1.63 -13.76
CA VAL A 155 4.49 -1.09 -12.42
C VAL A 155 4.83 -2.22 -11.44
N ASP A 156 5.67 -1.94 -10.46
CA ASP A 156 5.97 -2.87 -9.40
C ASP A 156 5.01 -2.66 -8.22
N VAL A 157 4.54 -3.76 -7.64
CA VAL A 157 3.62 -3.76 -6.51
C VAL A 157 4.16 -4.74 -5.45
N PRO A 158 4.16 -4.39 -4.18
CA PRO A 158 4.58 -5.31 -3.13
C PRO A 158 3.74 -6.60 -3.11
N SER A 159 4.34 -7.69 -2.65
CA SER A 159 3.62 -8.94 -2.42
C SER A 159 2.44 -8.74 -1.46
N PRO A 160 1.40 -9.58 -1.52
CA PRO A 160 0.29 -9.51 -0.57
C PRO A 160 0.74 -9.61 0.89
N THR A 161 1.84 -10.31 1.19
CA THR A 161 2.42 -10.38 2.54
C THR A 161 2.95 -9.03 2.98
N ASN A 162 3.73 -8.35 2.16
CA ASN A 162 4.23 -7.00 2.47
C ASN A 162 3.09 -5.99 2.60
N LEU A 163 2.11 -6.01 1.69
CA LEU A 163 0.93 -5.15 1.79
C LEU A 163 0.12 -5.42 3.07
N LEU A 164 -0.01 -6.69 3.47
CA LEU A 164 -0.70 -7.07 4.70
C LEU A 164 0.03 -6.55 5.94
N ILE A 165 1.35 -6.66 6.00
CA ILE A 165 2.17 -6.11 7.08
C ILE A 165 1.97 -4.60 7.18
N LEU A 166 2.11 -3.85 6.09
CA LEU A 166 1.89 -2.40 6.07
C LEU A 166 0.50 -2.03 6.61
N LYS A 167 -0.55 -2.77 6.23
CA LYS A 167 -1.92 -2.48 6.67
C LYS A 167 -2.18 -2.86 8.12
N LEU A 168 -1.55 -3.91 8.65
CA LEU A 168 -1.63 -4.26 10.07
C LEU A 168 -1.03 -3.15 10.96
N PHE A 169 0.16 -2.63 10.59
CA PHE A 169 0.78 -1.53 11.32
C PHE A 169 -0.04 -0.24 11.21
N ALA A 170 -0.47 0.11 10.00
CA ALA A 170 -1.31 1.29 9.78
C ALA A 170 -2.64 1.20 10.55
N PHE A 171 -3.29 0.04 10.59
CA PHE A 171 -4.47 -0.20 11.39
C PHE A 171 -4.18 0.02 12.88
N ASN A 172 -3.13 -0.63 13.42
CA ASN A 172 -2.79 -0.52 14.83
C ASN A 172 -2.48 0.92 15.25
N ASP A 173 -1.79 1.68 14.41
CA ASP A 173 -1.49 3.10 14.66
C ASP A 173 -2.76 3.97 14.65
N ARG A 174 -3.72 3.70 13.79
CA ARG A 174 -4.96 4.46 13.67
C ARG A 174 -6.05 4.05 14.65
N ASP A 175 -6.09 2.78 15.06
CA ASP A 175 -7.10 2.30 16.03
C ASP A 175 -6.73 2.67 17.48
N SER A 176 -5.47 2.54 17.88
CA SER A 176 -5.05 2.72 19.27
C SER A 176 -3.64 3.28 19.45
N GLY A 177 -2.97 3.68 18.39
CA GLY A 177 -1.63 4.26 18.40
C GLY A 177 -1.62 5.77 18.61
N SER A 178 -0.48 6.38 18.31
CA SER A 178 -0.23 7.81 18.49
C SER A 178 -1.02 8.72 17.53
N ARG A 179 -1.54 8.16 16.44
CA ARG A 179 -2.26 8.88 15.37
C ARG A 179 -3.71 8.37 15.21
N GLN A 180 -4.43 8.24 16.32
CA GLN A 180 -5.80 7.73 16.29
C GLN A 180 -6.68 8.47 15.27
N ASP A 181 -7.35 7.70 14.41
CA ASP A 181 -8.24 8.18 13.37
C ASP A 181 -9.19 7.03 13.00
N GLY A 182 -10.43 7.10 13.50
CA GLY A 182 -11.40 6.02 13.35
C GLY A 182 -11.73 5.70 11.90
N ASP A 183 -11.87 6.70 11.03
CA ASP A 183 -12.21 6.51 9.62
C ASP A 183 -11.06 5.80 8.87
N LYS A 184 -9.82 6.18 9.17
CA LYS A 184 -8.66 5.49 8.62
C LYS A 184 -8.49 4.09 9.19
N ALA A 185 -8.80 3.87 10.48
CA ALA A 185 -8.79 2.54 11.07
C ALA A 185 -9.79 1.60 10.36
N HIS A 186 -11.02 2.05 10.06
CA HIS A 186 -11.98 1.29 9.26
C HIS A 186 -11.42 0.94 7.87
N ALA A 187 -10.81 1.93 7.19
CA ALA A 187 -10.23 1.74 5.88
C ALA A 187 -9.11 0.68 5.88
N HIS A 188 -8.20 0.75 6.86
CA HIS A 188 -7.11 -0.24 6.97
C HIS A 188 -7.60 -1.63 7.37
N ALA A 189 -8.58 -1.74 8.28
CA ALA A 189 -9.20 -3.02 8.62
C ALA A 189 -9.86 -3.66 7.40
N PHE A 190 -10.55 -2.88 6.58
CA PHE A 190 -11.17 -3.36 5.35
C PHE A 190 -10.14 -3.79 4.31
N ASP A 191 -9.02 -3.06 4.16
CA ASP A 191 -7.90 -3.43 3.30
C ASP A 191 -7.30 -4.79 3.73
N ILE A 192 -7.11 -5.02 5.05
CA ILE A 192 -6.67 -6.31 5.59
C ILE A 192 -7.64 -7.43 5.20
N TYR A 193 -8.95 -7.18 5.37
CA TYR A 193 -9.98 -8.13 4.97
C TYR A 193 -9.88 -8.47 3.46
N ILE A 194 -9.76 -7.46 2.60
CA ILE A 194 -9.66 -7.64 1.14
C ILE A 194 -8.47 -8.50 0.77
N ILE A 195 -7.28 -8.22 1.32
CA ILE A 195 -6.06 -9.00 1.04
C ILE A 195 -6.30 -10.47 1.42
N VAL A 196 -6.74 -10.73 2.65
CA VAL A 196 -6.89 -12.08 3.18
C VAL A 196 -8.01 -12.86 2.49
N ALA A 197 -9.14 -12.21 2.21
CA ALA A 197 -10.29 -12.84 1.55
C ALA A 197 -9.99 -13.18 0.06
N SER A 198 -9.13 -12.39 -0.60
CA SER A 198 -8.76 -12.57 -2.01
C SER A 198 -7.52 -13.42 -2.22
N ALA A 199 -6.81 -13.80 -1.14
CA ALA A 199 -5.61 -14.61 -1.21
C ALA A 199 -5.87 -15.99 -1.82
N ASN A 200 -4.96 -16.44 -2.67
CA ASN A 200 -4.93 -17.77 -3.25
C ASN A 200 -3.82 -18.64 -2.62
N LEU A 201 -3.71 -19.89 -3.06
CA LEU A 201 -2.70 -20.82 -2.52
C LEU A 201 -1.25 -20.35 -2.79
N GLY A 202 -1.01 -19.65 -3.92
CA GLY A 202 0.29 -19.08 -4.23
C GLY A 202 0.70 -18.01 -3.23
N ASP A 203 -0.23 -17.13 -2.85
CA ASP A 203 0.03 -16.07 -1.86
C ASP A 203 0.41 -16.65 -0.48
N TYR A 204 -0.26 -17.73 -0.06
CA TYR A 204 0.08 -18.41 1.19
C TYR A 204 1.43 -19.10 1.14
N ARG A 205 1.83 -19.65 -0.02
CA ARG A 205 3.15 -20.28 -0.19
C ARG A 205 4.24 -19.21 -0.13
N GLU A 206 4.10 -18.14 -0.90
CA GLU A 206 5.02 -16.98 -0.85
C GLU A 206 5.12 -16.42 0.57
N GLY A 207 3.97 -16.26 1.26
CA GLY A 207 3.93 -15.79 2.64
C GLY A 207 4.67 -16.73 3.61
N ALA A 208 4.52 -18.03 3.46
CA ALA A 208 5.24 -19.00 4.28
C ALA A 208 6.76 -18.96 4.03
N GLU A 209 7.19 -18.85 2.77
CA GLU A 209 8.60 -18.70 2.40
C GLU A 209 9.18 -17.39 2.95
N PHE A 210 8.42 -16.30 2.88
CA PHE A 210 8.77 -15.01 3.47
C PHE A 210 8.95 -15.12 5.00
N LEU A 211 8.04 -15.79 5.70
CA LEU A 211 8.14 -16.00 7.14
C LEU A 211 9.29 -16.92 7.55
N VAL A 212 9.69 -17.87 6.70
CA VAL A 212 10.92 -18.67 6.93
C VAL A 212 12.14 -17.75 6.90
N ARG A 213 12.21 -16.77 5.98
CA ARG A 213 13.33 -15.82 5.89
C ARG A 213 13.34 -14.79 7.02
N HIS A 214 12.18 -14.24 7.39
CA HIS A 214 12.06 -13.03 8.21
C HIS A 214 11.27 -13.20 9.50
N GLY A 215 10.75 -14.39 9.79
CA GLY A 215 9.83 -14.64 10.90
C GLY A 215 10.36 -14.25 12.29
N ASN A 216 11.68 -14.15 12.46
CA ASN A 216 12.32 -13.71 13.71
C ASN A 216 12.57 -12.19 13.79
N SER A 217 12.28 -11.43 12.73
CA SER A 217 12.44 -9.98 12.77
C SER A 217 11.40 -9.32 13.69
N ASP A 218 11.77 -8.19 14.29
CA ASP A 218 10.86 -7.42 15.17
C ASP A 218 9.59 -6.98 14.45
N ILE A 219 9.68 -6.68 13.15
CA ILE A 219 8.53 -6.30 12.32
C ILE A 219 7.53 -7.46 12.25
N ILE A 220 7.99 -8.68 11.96
CA ILE A 220 7.09 -9.84 11.87
C ILE A 220 6.54 -10.23 13.24
N GLN A 221 7.36 -10.18 14.30
CA GLN A 221 6.88 -10.43 15.66
C GLN A 221 5.81 -9.40 16.07
N LYS A 222 6.00 -8.13 15.71
CA LYS A 222 4.99 -7.09 15.96
C LYS A 222 3.72 -7.30 15.13
N ALA A 223 3.83 -7.69 13.85
CA ALA A 223 2.67 -8.04 13.03
C ALA A 223 1.87 -9.20 13.65
N ARG A 224 2.55 -10.26 14.14
CA ARG A 224 1.92 -11.37 14.87
C ARG A 224 1.18 -10.90 16.13
N SER A 225 1.80 -9.99 16.91
CA SER A 225 1.15 -9.39 18.08
C SER A 225 -0.12 -8.62 17.69
N ILE A 226 -0.07 -7.79 16.64
CA ILE A 226 -1.24 -7.05 16.15
C ILE A 226 -2.35 -8.02 15.73
N VAL A 227 -2.04 -9.10 15.00
CA VAL A 227 -3.02 -10.11 14.62
C VAL A 227 -3.63 -10.76 15.86
N LYS A 228 -2.82 -11.13 16.86
CA LYS A 228 -3.27 -11.72 18.11
C LYS A 228 -4.19 -10.77 18.89
N ASP A 229 -3.81 -9.50 19.00
CA ASP A 229 -4.49 -8.55 19.88
C ASP A 229 -5.74 -7.95 19.23
N LYS A 230 -5.73 -7.75 17.91
CA LYS A 230 -6.76 -7.00 17.17
C LYS A 230 -7.63 -7.85 16.24
N PHE A 231 -7.22 -9.09 15.91
CA PHE A 231 -7.90 -9.93 14.90
C PHE A 231 -8.08 -11.39 15.33
N SER A 232 -7.88 -11.74 16.61
CA SER A 232 -7.89 -13.13 17.08
C SER A 232 -9.29 -13.76 17.20
N SER A 233 -10.34 -12.97 17.34
CA SER A 233 -11.73 -13.43 17.37
C SER A 233 -12.61 -12.61 16.42
N ALA A 234 -13.77 -13.13 16.04
CA ALA A 234 -14.71 -12.42 15.17
C ALA A 234 -15.24 -11.10 15.79
N ASP A 235 -15.14 -10.96 17.11
CA ASP A 235 -15.54 -9.78 17.87
C ASP A 235 -14.33 -8.91 18.27
N SER A 236 -13.13 -9.19 17.74
CA SER A 236 -11.96 -8.33 17.94
C SER A 236 -12.11 -7.02 17.20
N ALA A 237 -11.47 -5.96 17.73
CA ALA A 237 -11.57 -4.59 17.23
C ALA A 237 -11.42 -4.47 15.70
N GLY A 238 -10.43 -5.14 15.12
CA GLY A 238 -10.20 -5.09 13.67
C GLY A 238 -11.38 -5.62 12.86
N TRP A 239 -11.96 -6.77 13.24
CA TRP A 239 -13.11 -7.32 12.52
C TRP A 239 -14.40 -6.53 12.75
N LEU A 240 -14.58 -5.93 13.93
CA LEU A 240 -15.71 -5.03 14.18
C LEU A 240 -15.65 -3.80 13.28
N ARG A 241 -14.44 -3.22 13.05
CA ARG A 241 -14.25 -2.12 12.10
C ARG A 241 -14.65 -2.53 10.67
N VAL A 242 -14.32 -3.76 10.25
CA VAL A 242 -14.76 -4.28 8.94
C VAL A 242 -16.27 -4.40 8.88
N LEU A 243 -16.90 -4.93 9.94
CA LEU A 243 -18.35 -5.13 9.99
C LEU A 243 -19.13 -3.81 9.91
N GLU A 244 -18.58 -2.73 10.50
CA GLU A 244 -19.14 -1.38 10.48
C GLU A 244 -18.97 -0.68 9.12
N THR A 245 -18.10 -1.18 8.24
CA THR A 245 -17.88 -0.59 6.92
C THR A 245 -19.11 -0.78 6.02
N SER A 246 -19.68 0.32 5.53
CA SER A 246 -20.92 0.31 4.74
C SER A 246 -20.86 -0.52 3.46
N SER A 247 -19.67 -0.59 2.83
CA SER A 247 -19.43 -1.39 1.62
C SER A 247 -19.20 -2.89 1.90
N PHE A 248 -19.12 -3.30 3.17
CA PHE A 248 -18.89 -4.70 3.54
C PHE A 248 -20.17 -5.52 3.36
N PHE A 249 -20.35 -6.13 2.19
CA PHE A 249 -21.48 -6.97 1.82
C PHE A 249 -22.84 -6.40 2.22
N PRO A 250 -23.24 -5.23 1.68
CA PRO A 250 -24.46 -4.53 2.12
C PRO A 250 -25.73 -5.36 1.92
N ASN A 251 -25.70 -6.32 0.99
CA ASN A 251 -26.84 -7.21 0.68
C ASN A 251 -26.91 -8.46 1.57
N LEU A 252 -25.94 -8.70 2.44
CA LEU A 252 -25.93 -9.81 3.38
C LEU A 252 -26.46 -9.37 4.73
N ASN A 253 -27.19 -10.29 5.42
CA ASN A 253 -27.57 -10.06 6.79
C ASN A 253 -26.35 -10.13 7.75
N ILE A 254 -26.53 -9.71 8.99
CA ILE A 254 -25.45 -9.62 9.98
C ILE A 254 -24.79 -10.98 10.27
N GLN A 255 -25.54 -12.07 10.29
CA GLN A 255 -25.00 -13.42 10.52
C GLN A 255 -24.13 -13.88 9.36
N GLN A 256 -24.56 -13.64 8.13
CA GLN A 256 -23.80 -13.96 6.93
C GLN A 256 -22.50 -13.13 6.85
N ARG A 257 -22.57 -11.83 7.21
CA ARG A 257 -21.37 -10.98 7.29
C ARG A 257 -20.39 -11.49 8.35
N ARG A 258 -20.88 -11.86 9.54
CA ARG A 258 -20.04 -12.45 10.60
C ARG A 258 -19.39 -13.76 10.15
N GLN A 259 -20.07 -14.60 9.38
CA GLN A 259 -19.49 -15.82 8.83
C GLN A 259 -18.29 -15.52 7.90
N LYS A 260 -18.39 -14.48 7.05
CA LYS A 260 -17.25 -14.02 6.23
C LYS A 260 -16.06 -13.57 7.08
N LEU A 261 -16.31 -12.94 8.23
CA LEU A 261 -15.22 -12.54 9.14
C LEU A 261 -14.57 -13.74 9.83
N ILE A 262 -15.34 -14.77 10.21
CA ILE A 262 -14.79 -16.02 10.78
C ILE A 262 -13.85 -16.69 9.78
N GLU A 263 -14.24 -16.76 8.51
CA GLU A 263 -13.40 -17.30 7.44
C GLU A 263 -12.13 -16.46 7.24
N ALA A 264 -12.25 -15.12 7.18
CA ALA A 264 -11.11 -14.22 7.03
C ALA A 264 -10.16 -14.31 8.23
N LYS A 265 -10.69 -14.37 9.45
CA LYS A 265 -9.90 -14.59 10.66
C LYS A 265 -9.05 -15.86 10.56
N ALA A 266 -9.66 -16.99 10.20
CA ALA A 266 -8.94 -18.26 10.08
C ALA A 266 -7.79 -18.16 9.04
N ARG A 267 -8.03 -17.49 7.92
CA ARG A 267 -7.04 -17.23 6.89
C ARG A 267 -5.92 -16.31 7.38
N LEU A 268 -6.24 -15.21 8.07
CA LEU A 268 -5.24 -14.28 8.61
C LEU A 268 -4.35 -14.95 9.66
N VAL A 269 -4.93 -15.72 10.58
CA VAL A 269 -4.16 -16.48 11.58
C VAL A 269 -3.22 -17.47 10.89
N ARG A 270 -3.70 -18.22 9.90
CA ARG A 270 -2.88 -19.14 9.10
C ARG A 270 -1.73 -18.46 8.38
N TRP A 271 -1.90 -17.19 7.97
CA TRP A 271 -0.84 -16.44 7.26
C TRP A 271 0.39 -16.21 8.13
N PHE A 272 0.19 -16.03 9.45
CA PHE A 272 1.25 -15.71 10.42
C PHE A 272 1.64 -16.88 11.36
N SER A 273 1.06 -18.09 11.13
CA SER A 273 1.39 -19.28 11.92
C SER A 273 2.69 -19.95 11.50
#